data_f809666f598a247ff9bedbd831446389
#
_entry.id   f809666f598a247ff9bedbd831446389
#
_cell.length_a   1.000
_cell.length_b   1.000
_cell.length_c   1.000
_cell.angle_alpha   90.00
_cell.angle_beta   90.00
_cell.angle_gamma   90.00
#
_symmetry.space_group_name_H-M   'P 1'
#
loop_
_entity.id
_entity.type
_entity.pdbx_description
1 polymer ?
#
loop_
_entity_poly.entity_id
_entity_poly.type
_entity_poly.pdbx_seq_one_letter_code
_entity_poly.pdbx_strand_id
1 'polypeptide(L)' 'MGKKKITIKDVAKHSGVSIATVSLILNGNEAKFSPKTVEKVFASKKELGYQPDYL' A
#
# COMPACT_ATOMS: atom_id res chain seq x y z
N MET A 1 13.10 -1.90 21.76
CA MET A 1 12.67 -1.59 21.11
C MET A 1 11.75 -2.08 20.34
N GLY A 2 10.91 -1.98 20.14
CA GLY A 2 9.90 -2.56 19.45
C GLY A 2 9.99 -2.43 18.03
N LYS A 3 9.35 -3.26 17.29
CA LYS A 3 9.35 -3.22 15.96
C LYS A 3 8.46 -2.16 15.51
N LYS A 4 8.80 -1.39 14.55
CA LYS A 4 7.99 -0.44 13.96
C LYS A 4 6.97 -1.11 13.13
N LYS A 5 5.72 -0.85 13.34
CA LYS A 5 4.70 -1.45 12.55
C LYS A 5 4.53 -0.67 11.25
N ILE A 6 4.48 -1.37 10.14
CA ILE A 6 4.28 -0.73 8.84
C ILE A 6 2.80 -0.38 8.71
N THR A 7 2.53 0.85 8.31
CA THR A 7 1.16 1.30 8.15
C THR A 7 0.91 1.68 6.70
N ILE A 8 -0.34 1.95 6.39
CA ILE A 8 -0.70 2.35 5.03
C ILE A 8 0.02 3.63 4.64
N LYS A 9 0.32 4.47 5.60
CA LYS A 9 1.07 5.68 5.33
C LYS A 9 2.45 5.36 4.81
N ASP A 10 3.08 4.34 5.36
CA ASP A 10 4.40 3.94 4.92
C ASP A 10 4.35 3.42 3.49
N VAL A 11 3.31 2.68 3.16
CA VAL A 11 3.17 2.16 1.81
C VAL A 11 2.98 3.32 0.84
N ALA A 12 2.16 4.29 1.21
CA ALA A 12 1.91 5.44 0.35
C ALA A 12 3.19 6.23 0.12
N LYS A 13 3.95 6.44 1.17
CA LYS A 13 5.18 7.19 1.06
C LYS A 13 6.20 6.45 0.20
N HIS A 14 6.31 5.16 0.41
CA HIS A 14 7.28 4.37 -0.34
C HIS A 14 6.90 4.28 -1.82
N SER A 15 5.63 4.15 -2.11
CA SER A 15 5.18 4.04 -3.49
C SER A 15 5.04 5.37 -4.21
N GLY A 16 5.03 6.46 -3.45
CA GLY A 16 4.89 7.78 -4.05
C GLY A 16 3.47 8.15 -4.45
N VAL A 17 2.48 7.52 -3.83
CA VAL A 17 1.10 7.86 -4.11
C VAL A 17 0.42 8.28 -2.83
N SER A 18 -0.81 8.75 -2.92
CA SER A 18 -1.51 9.21 -1.73
C SER A 18 -2.03 8.03 -0.90
N ILE A 19 -2.27 8.30 0.37
CA ILE A 19 -2.81 7.28 1.25
C ILE A 19 -4.16 6.78 0.73
N ALA A 20 -4.97 7.69 0.21
CA ALA A 20 -6.27 7.32 -0.32
C ALA A 20 -6.12 6.35 -1.49
N THR A 21 -5.12 6.60 -2.34
CA THR A 21 -4.88 5.73 -3.47
C THR A 21 -4.50 4.32 -3.01
N VAL A 22 -3.61 4.24 -2.02
CA VAL A 22 -3.21 2.94 -1.51
C VAL A 22 -4.42 2.22 -0.92
N SER A 23 -5.21 2.94 -0.14
CA SER A 23 -6.37 2.35 0.48
C SER A 23 -7.34 1.78 -0.56
N LEU A 24 -7.63 2.56 -1.59
CA LEU A 24 -8.55 2.11 -2.63
C LEU A 24 -8.02 0.89 -3.37
N ILE A 25 -6.75 0.91 -3.70
CA ILE A 25 -6.15 -0.21 -4.43
C ILE A 25 -6.17 -1.48 -3.59
N LEU A 26 -5.84 -1.37 -2.33
CA LEU A 26 -5.80 -2.53 -1.47
C LEU A 26 -7.19 -3.06 -1.13
N ASN A 27 -8.21 -2.22 -1.32
CA ASN A 27 -9.58 -2.65 -1.08
C ASN A 27 -10.25 -3.21 -2.33
N GLY A 28 -9.49 -3.41 -3.37
CA GLY A 28 -10.05 -4.02 -4.56
C GLY A 28 -10.49 -3.07 -5.64
N ASN A 29 -10.19 -1.79 -5.49
CA ASN A 29 -10.58 -0.80 -6.49
C ASN A 29 -9.45 -0.48 -7.45
N GLU A 30 -8.56 -1.43 -7.64
CA GLU A 30 -7.39 -1.21 -8.49
C GLU A 30 -7.77 -0.90 -9.94
N ALA A 31 -8.93 -1.31 -10.37
CA ALA A 31 -9.36 -1.04 -11.73
C ALA A 31 -9.48 0.44 -12.03
N LYS A 32 -9.61 1.24 -10.99
CA LYS A 32 -9.74 2.68 -11.17
C LYS A 32 -8.42 3.37 -11.43
N PHE A 33 -7.33 2.65 -11.31
CA PHE A 33 -6.01 3.24 -11.44
C PHE A 33 -5.25 2.57 -12.58
N SER A 34 -4.19 3.23 -13.04
CA SER A 34 -3.41 2.65 -14.11
C SER A 34 -2.62 1.46 -13.59
N PRO A 35 -2.27 0.52 -14.48
CA PRO A 35 -1.51 -0.65 -14.05
C PRO A 35 -0.20 -0.28 -13.37
N LYS A 36 0.43 0.79 -13.84
CA LYS A 36 1.66 1.23 -13.25
C LYS A 36 1.49 1.63 -11.80
N THR A 37 0.42 2.37 -11.52
CA THR A 37 0.14 2.82 -10.17
C THR A 37 -0.14 1.62 -9.26
N VAL A 38 -0.93 0.69 -9.77
CA VAL A 38 -1.27 -0.50 -9.01
C VAL A 38 -0.02 -1.30 -8.70
N GLU A 39 0.85 -1.45 -9.69
CA GLU A 39 2.08 -2.18 -9.50
C GLU A 39 2.95 -1.55 -8.44
N LYS A 40 3.05 -0.23 -8.44
CA LYS A 40 3.85 0.47 -7.47
C LYS A 40 3.36 0.20 -6.05
N VAL A 41 2.06 0.24 -5.89
CA VAL A 41 1.47 0.02 -4.57
C VAL A 41 1.72 -1.40 -4.08
N PHE A 42 1.49 -2.37 -4.95
CA PHE A 42 1.70 -3.76 -4.53
C PHE A 42 3.18 -4.07 -4.32
N ALA A 43 4.04 -3.49 -5.12
CA ALA A 43 5.46 -3.67 -4.93
C ALA A 43 5.91 -3.08 -3.60
N SER A 44 5.40 -1.90 -3.25
CA SER A 44 5.73 -1.28 -1.99
C SER A 44 5.20 -2.10 -0.82
N LYS A 45 3.99 -2.61 -0.97
CA LYS A 45 3.39 -3.42 0.05
C LYS A 45 4.27 -4.64 0.35
N LYS A 46 4.73 -5.28 -0.70
CA LYS A 46 5.55 -6.45 -0.57
C LYS A 46 6.92 -6.11 0.02
N GLU A 47 7.51 -5.04 -0.48
CA GLU A 47 8.83 -4.62 -0.05
C GLU A 47 8.85 -4.29 1.43
N LEU A 48 7.82 -3.61 1.91
CA LEU A 48 7.74 -3.21 3.29
C LEU A 48 7.17 -4.29 4.20
N GLY A 49 6.60 -5.31 3.63
CA GLY A 49 5.97 -6.35 4.40
C GLY A 49 4.68 -5.92 5.05
N TYR A 50 3.99 -4.97 4.44
CA TYR A 50 2.74 -4.49 5.00
C TYR A 50 1.65 -5.54 4.86
N GLN A 51 0.95 -5.80 5.93
CA GLN A 51 -0.16 -6.73 5.89
C GLN A 51 -1.34 -6.11 6.60
N PRO A 52 -2.48 -6.09 5.93
CA PRO A 52 -3.68 -5.60 6.60
C PRO A 52 -3.99 -6.52 7.75
N ASP A 53 -4.50 -5.92 8.79
CA ASP A 53 -4.80 -6.69 9.95
C ASP A 53 -6.18 -7.22 9.85
N TYR A 54 -6.34 -8.41 9.38
CA TYR A 54 -7.64 -9.00 9.32
C TYR A 54 -7.80 -9.97 10.40
N LEU A 55 -8.91 -10.10 10.93
CA LEU A 55 -9.12 -11.13 11.92
C LEU A 55 -10.21 -12.05 11.60
#